data_4819b16a67900b667eb1cec95474d57c
#
_entry.id   4819b16a67900b667eb1cec95474d57c
#
_cell.length_a   1.000
_cell.length_b   1.000
_cell.length_c   1.000
_cell.angle_alpha   90.00
_cell.angle_beta   90.00
_cell.angle_gamma   90.00
#
_symmetry.space_group_name_H-M   'P 1'
#
loop_
_entity.id
_entity.type
_entity.pdbx_description
1 polymer ?
#
loop_
_entity_poly.entity_id
_entity_poly.type
_entity_poly.pdbx_seq_one_letter_code
_entity_poly.pdbx_strand_id
1 'polypeptide(L)'
;MHVAMKTFHLLIILGLTAQLSLSQTPRDQISRLLRRPNVLILLGDDMGVDMVSCYAEGSAPPCTPNIDGLAAQGLLFRNAWTNPWCSPTRSQLLTGRYGFRTGIGQPVNNSNQGLLLSEFTLPEMLTGYSSSISGKWHLAGQGQSKKHPGKSGFGYHAGSMGNISDYFNWQKVVNGSESTSTTYATTDCADEAIQAALTMPEPWLLYTAFQAPHIPHHVPPSGLCACPTTSNCDVAHNNSSPAVKAKAMTEAMDTEIGRLLQVIPPDTLVIFMGDNGTSAKVTEPPFKKMHAKGTLYEGGVNVPLIIAGAGTVQGECHALVSSTDLYATLGDLALVSSSAEDSVSLVPYLAGSAKPRRSTVFAEFFTPNGSGPWTTHTRAVRDERFKLIRSTGVADEFYDLTNDAFEQVDLYPSIGPGSALWPHYLRLVAELVKLGVG
;
A
#
# COMPACT_ATOMS: atom_id res chain seq x y z
N MET A 1 -54.10 -47.83 43.30
CA MET A 1 -52.85 -47.16 43.65
C MET A 1 -52.40 -46.34 42.44
N HIS A 2 -52.70 -45.01 42.46
CA HIS A 2 -52.37 -44.08 41.40
C HIS A 2 -51.09 -43.36 41.79
N VAL A 3 -50.05 -43.42 40.98
CA VAL A 3 -48.84 -42.62 41.07
C VAL A 3 -48.92 -41.48 40.04
N ALA A 4 -49.01 -40.28 40.56
CA ALA A 4 -49.07 -39.04 39.76
C ALA A 4 -47.65 -38.66 39.29
N MET A 5 -47.44 -38.55 38.00
CA MET A 5 -46.26 -37.96 37.36
C MET A 5 -46.40 -36.43 37.33
N LYS A 6 -45.51 -35.72 38.04
CA LYS A 6 -45.39 -34.26 37.95
C LYS A 6 -44.46 -33.90 36.82
N THR A 7 -45.01 -33.26 35.81
CA THR A 7 -44.26 -32.67 34.68
C THR A 7 -43.67 -31.34 35.12
N PHE A 8 -42.31 -31.24 35.13
CA PHE A 8 -41.59 -30.00 35.33
C PHE A 8 -41.48 -29.29 33.97
N HIS A 9 -42.12 -28.13 33.82
CA HIS A 9 -41.91 -27.22 32.71
C HIS A 9 -40.68 -26.35 33.00
N LEU A 10 -39.58 -26.54 32.24
CA LEU A 10 -38.42 -25.69 32.25
C LEU A 10 -38.66 -24.50 31.32
N LEU A 11 -38.93 -23.32 31.87
CA LEU A 11 -38.96 -22.07 31.11
C LEU A 11 -37.53 -21.68 30.76
N ILE A 12 -37.15 -21.83 29.48
CA ILE A 12 -35.93 -21.23 28.94
C ILE A 12 -36.25 -19.76 28.63
N ILE A 13 -35.76 -18.85 29.46
CA ILE A 13 -35.76 -17.40 29.20
C ILE A 13 -34.57 -17.14 28.26
N LEU A 14 -34.85 -17.03 26.95
CA LEU A 14 -33.91 -16.47 25.98
C LEU A 14 -33.79 -14.97 26.26
N GLY A 15 -32.77 -14.58 27.00
CA GLY A 15 -32.35 -13.19 27.11
C GLY A 15 -31.77 -12.71 25.77
N LEU A 16 -32.58 -12.07 24.94
CA LEU A 16 -32.06 -11.22 23.86
C LEU A 16 -31.37 -10.00 24.48
N THR A 17 -30.06 -10.07 24.67
CA THR A 17 -29.26 -8.85 24.85
C THR A 17 -29.14 -8.17 23.47
N ALA A 18 -30.10 -7.31 23.17
CA ALA A 18 -29.91 -6.32 22.10
C ALA A 18 -28.78 -5.42 22.57
N GLN A 19 -27.57 -5.67 22.04
CA GLN A 19 -26.51 -4.67 22.07
C GLN A 19 -27.02 -3.48 21.24
N LEU A 20 -27.49 -2.45 21.93
CA LEU A 20 -27.66 -1.11 21.39
C LEU A 20 -26.27 -0.66 20.96
N SER A 21 -25.95 -0.82 19.66
CA SER A 21 -24.88 -0.09 19.03
C SER A 21 -25.25 1.38 19.09
N LEU A 22 -24.80 2.08 20.13
CA LEU A 22 -24.80 3.54 20.15
C LEU A 22 -24.11 3.98 18.87
N SER A 23 -24.82 4.58 17.93
CA SER A 23 -24.24 5.20 16.75
C SER A 23 -23.25 6.24 17.24
N GLN A 24 -21.96 5.94 17.12
CA GLN A 24 -20.89 6.83 17.57
C GLN A 24 -20.94 8.08 16.72
N THR A 25 -20.90 9.24 17.35
CA THR A 25 -20.85 10.50 16.60
C THR A 25 -19.50 10.60 15.87
N PRO A 26 -19.42 11.29 14.72
CA PRO A 26 -18.12 11.54 14.04
C PRO A 26 -17.08 12.17 14.97
N ARG A 27 -17.53 12.93 15.98
CA ARG A 27 -16.65 13.54 16.98
C ARG A 27 -16.01 12.50 17.91
N ASP A 28 -16.79 11.48 18.32
CA ASP A 28 -16.27 10.39 19.15
C ASP A 28 -15.27 9.52 18.39
N GLN A 29 -15.51 9.30 17.10
CA GLN A 29 -14.59 8.58 16.22
C GLN A 29 -13.28 9.34 16.00
N ILE A 30 -13.35 10.65 15.71
CA ILE A 30 -12.14 11.49 15.63
C ILE A 30 -11.36 11.47 16.95
N SER A 31 -12.04 11.57 18.12
CA SER A 31 -11.38 11.53 19.42
C SER A 31 -10.66 10.21 19.71
N ARG A 32 -11.15 9.10 19.16
CA ARG A 32 -10.46 7.79 19.27
C ARG A 32 -9.24 7.72 18.35
N LEU A 33 -9.38 8.18 17.12
CA LEU A 33 -8.28 8.25 16.14
C LEU A 33 -7.11 9.12 16.65
N LEU A 34 -7.39 10.26 17.31
CA LEU A 34 -6.39 11.22 17.80
C LEU A 34 -5.74 10.82 19.14
N ARG A 35 -5.60 9.53 19.44
CA ARG A 35 -4.99 9.02 20.69
C ARG A 35 -3.54 8.61 20.55
N ARG A 36 -2.86 8.98 19.47
CA ARG A 36 -1.49 8.54 19.17
C ARG A 36 -1.41 7.00 19.15
N PRO A 37 -2.20 6.31 18.30
CA PRO A 37 -2.22 4.86 18.26
C PRO A 37 -0.84 4.30 17.85
N ASN A 38 -0.58 3.04 18.18
CA ASN A 38 0.45 2.28 17.48
C ASN A 38 0.10 2.22 15.99
N VAL A 39 1.08 2.28 15.11
CA VAL A 39 0.91 2.28 13.66
C VAL A 39 1.67 1.11 13.04
N LEU A 40 0.95 0.23 12.36
CA LEU A 40 1.51 -0.85 11.55
C LEU A 40 1.23 -0.54 10.07
N ILE A 41 2.30 -0.36 9.28
CA ILE A 41 2.23 -0.27 7.82
C ILE A 41 2.70 -1.61 7.24
N LEU A 42 1.82 -2.29 6.51
CA LEU A 42 2.06 -3.52 5.78
C LEU A 42 2.17 -3.19 4.29
N LEU A 43 3.32 -3.37 3.68
CA LEU A 43 3.56 -3.04 2.28
C LEU A 43 3.87 -4.30 1.49
N GLY A 44 3.02 -4.61 0.48
CA GLY A 44 3.28 -5.64 -0.52
C GLY A 44 4.07 -5.08 -1.71
N ASP A 45 5.04 -5.83 -2.24
CA ASP A 45 5.90 -5.42 -3.36
C ASP A 45 5.38 -6.00 -4.69
N ASP A 46 5.08 -5.16 -5.67
CA ASP A 46 4.46 -5.54 -6.96
C ASP A 46 3.02 -6.07 -6.82
N MET A 47 2.20 -5.41 -6.04
CA MET A 47 0.86 -5.85 -5.69
C MET A 47 -0.21 -4.82 -6.06
N GLY A 48 -0.84 -5.00 -7.21
CA GLY A 48 -2.01 -4.23 -7.67
C GLY A 48 -3.30 -4.76 -7.04
N VAL A 49 -4.40 -4.07 -7.30
CA VAL A 49 -5.75 -4.44 -6.84
C VAL A 49 -6.23 -5.80 -7.36
N ASP A 50 -5.67 -6.27 -8.48
CA ASP A 50 -5.93 -7.58 -9.08
C ASP A 50 -5.37 -8.77 -8.27
N MET A 51 -4.50 -8.50 -7.28
CA MET A 51 -3.86 -9.51 -6.42
C MET A 51 -4.42 -9.55 -5.00
N VAL A 52 -5.59 -8.93 -4.74
CA VAL A 52 -6.25 -8.93 -3.42
C VAL A 52 -7.72 -9.27 -3.59
N SER A 53 -8.19 -10.34 -2.94
CA SER A 53 -9.54 -10.89 -3.18
C SER A 53 -10.68 -9.92 -2.82
N CYS A 54 -10.58 -9.13 -1.76
CA CYS A 54 -11.63 -8.18 -1.37
C CYS A 54 -11.83 -7.02 -2.36
N TYR A 55 -10.88 -6.76 -3.27
CA TYR A 55 -11.07 -5.78 -4.34
C TYR A 55 -11.96 -6.30 -5.47
N ALA A 56 -11.97 -7.62 -5.71
CA ALA A 56 -12.76 -8.28 -6.75
C ALA A 56 -12.53 -7.70 -8.17
N GLU A 57 -11.33 -7.21 -8.46
CA GLU A 57 -10.97 -6.59 -9.74
C GLU A 57 -10.15 -7.53 -10.65
N GLY A 58 -9.39 -8.46 -10.09
CA GLY A 58 -8.72 -9.52 -10.86
C GLY A 58 -9.67 -10.65 -11.22
N SER A 59 -9.45 -11.31 -12.37
CA SER A 59 -10.29 -12.44 -12.83
C SER A 59 -10.19 -13.67 -11.92
N ALA A 60 -9.06 -13.85 -11.24
CA ALA A 60 -8.81 -14.96 -10.33
C ALA A 60 -7.77 -14.54 -9.27
N PRO A 61 -8.09 -13.62 -8.36
CA PRO A 61 -7.16 -13.15 -7.35
C PRO A 61 -6.75 -14.30 -6.41
N PRO A 62 -5.55 -14.23 -5.78
CA PRO A 62 -5.18 -15.17 -4.73
C PRO A 62 -6.10 -15.02 -3.52
N CYS A 63 -6.15 -16.04 -2.70
CA CYS A 63 -6.93 -16.03 -1.47
C CYS A 63 -6.16 -15.28 -0.37
N THR A 64 -6.77 -14.20 0.17
CA THR A 64 -6.12 -13.30 1.14
C THR A 64 -7.00 -13.06 2.39
N PRO A 65 -7.36 -14.12 3.16
CA PRO A 65 -8.36 -14.00 4.22
C PRO A 65 -7.98 -13.03 5.35
N ASN A 66 -6.70 -12.85 5.65
CA ASN A 66 -6.26 -11.91 6.68
C ASN A 66 -6.34 -10.45 6.20
N ILE A 67 -5.95 -10.18 4.96
CA ILE A 67 -6.11 -8.87 4.32
C ILE A 67 -7.60 -8.55 4.12
N ASP A 68 -8.41 -9.53 3.68
CA ASP A 68 -9.87 -9.39 3.55
C ASP A 68 -10.53 -9.12 4.91
N GLY A 69 -10.01 -9.75 5.97
CA GLY A 69 -10.43 -9.48 7.36
C GLY A 69 -10.14 -8.05 7.81
N LEU A 70 -9.00 -7.46 7.38
CA LEU A 70 -8.72 -6.04 7.61
C LEU A 70 -9.72 -5.15 6.84
N ALA A 71 -10.01 -5.47 5.58
CA ALA A 71 -10.99 -4.73 4.77
C ALA A 71 -12.40 -4.77 5.39
N ALA A 72 -12.81 -5.93 5.90
CA ALA A 72 -14.10 -6.09 6.57
C ALA A 72 -14.23 -5.30 7.88
N GLN A 73 -13.10 -4.99 8.53
CA GLN A 73 -13.04 -4.27 9.81
C GLN A 73 -12.63 -2.80 9.66
N GLY A 74 -12.27 -2.36 8.47
CA GLY A 74 -11.72 -1.04 8.19
C GLY A 74 -12.33 -0.36 6.98
N LEU A 75 -11.61 0.63 6.46
CA LEU A 75 -11.97 1.40 5.28
C LEU A 75 -11.10 0.96 4.10
N LEU A 76 -11.73 0.43 3.05
CA LEU A 76 -11.10 0.05 1.79
C LEU A 76 -11.18 1.23 0.81
N PHE A 77 -10.03 1.65 0.27
CA PHE A 77 -9.96 2.73 -0.72
C PHE A 77 -9.89 2.16 -2.13
N ARG A 78 -10.82 2.58 -3.02
CA ARG A 78 -10.92 2.10 -4.40
C ARG A 78 -9.99 2.84 -5.38
N ASN A 79 -9.58 4.06 -5.06
CA ASN A 79 -8.78 4.93 -5.93
C ASN A 79 -7.54 5.43 -5.21
N ALA A 80 -6.64 4.50 -4.84
CA ALA A 80 -5.40 4.82 -4.16
C ALA A 80 -4.22 4.76 -5.13
N TRP A 81 -3.63 5.91 -5.43
CA TRP A 81 -2.54 6.03 -6.38
C TRP A 81 -1.16 6.04 -5.70
N THR A 82 -0.27 5.26 -6.30
CA THR A 82 1.17 5.26 -6.02
C THR A 82 1.95 5.65 -7.28
N ASN A 83 3.27 5.62 -7.23
CA ASN A 83 4.08 5.59 -8.44
C ASN A 83 4.14 4.17 -9.04
N PRO A 84 4.51 4.03 -10.33
CA PRO A 84 4.53 2.73 -10.99
C PRO A 84 5.75 1.86 -10.60
N TRP A 85 6.60 2.34 -9.68
CA TRP A 85 7.81 1.69 -9.21
C TRP A 85 7.97 1.78 -7.70
N CYS A 86 8.60 0.75 -7.11
CA CYS A 86 8.75 0.58 -5.68
C CYS A 86 9.49 1.74 -4.97
N SER A 87 10.68 2.15 -5.43
CA SER A 87 11.45 3.20 -4.74
C SER A 87 10.76 4.57 -4.74
N PRO A 88 10.18 5.06 -5.84
CA PRO A 88 9.41 6.30 -5.85
C PRO A 88 8.24 6.29 -4.86
N THR A 89 7.45 5.20 -4.81
CA THR A 89 6.34 5.08 -3.86
C THR A 89 6.81 5.07 -2.41
N ARG A 90 7.88 4.31 -2.11
CA ARG A 90 8.45 4.25 -0.75
C ARG A 90 8.98 5.62 -0.30
N SER A 91 9.60 6.37 -1.23
CA SER A 91 10.00 7.76 -1.00
C SER A 91 8.79 8.66 -0.69
N GLN A 92 7.72 8.58 -1.49
CA GLN A 92 6.49 9.35 -1.30
C GLN A 92 5.81 9.05 0.04
N LEU A 93 5.71 7.77 0.41
CA LEU A 93 5.10 7.35 1.67
C LEU A 93 5.88 7.90 2.86
N LEU A 94 7.21 7.85 2.80
CA LEU A 94 8.07 8.28 3.90
C LEU A 94 8.24 9.80 4.01
N THR A 95 8.04 10.56 2.93
CA THR A 95 8.28 12.02 2.92
C THR A 95 7.01 12.86 2.74
N GLY A 96 5.92 12.26 2.26
CA GLY A 96 4.70 12.98 1.87
C GLY A 96 4.90 13.87 0.64
N ARG A 97 5.96 13.63 -0.17
CA ARG A 97 6.37 14.49 -1.30
C ARG A 97 6.47 13.67 -2.60
N TYR A 98 6.08 14.28 -3.71
CA TYR A 98 6.20 13.65 -5.03
C TYR A 98 7.65 13.40 -5.44
N GLY A 99 7.86 12.47 -6.37
CA GLY A 99 9.17 12.04 -6.84
C GLY A 99 10.03 13.17 -7.41
N PHE A 100 9.44 14.09 -8.19
CA PHE A 100 10.16 15.25 -8.75
C PHE A 100 10.73 16.19 -7.69
N ARG A 101 10.20 16.18 -6.46
CA ARG A 101 10.73 16.94 -5.31
C ARG A 101 11.84 16.19 -4.58
N THR A 102 11.66 14.87 -4.40
CA THR A 102 12.64 14.02 -3.68
C THR A 102 13.79 13.56 -4.57
N GLY A 103 13.64 13.72 -5.90
CA GLY A 103 14.60 13.23 -6.89
C GLY A 103 14.52 11.71 -7.13
N ILE A 104 13.46 11.03 -6.67
CA ILE A 104 13.30 9.58 -6.84
C ILE A 104 12.19 9.29 -7.86
N GLY A 105 12.58 9.03 -9.11
CA GLY A 105 11.67 8.76 -10.23
C GLY A 105 11.68 7.32 -10.75
N GLN A 106 12.69 6.54 -10.35
CA GLN A 106 12.85 5.14 -10.76
C GLN A 106 13.44 4.29 -9.63
N PRO A 107 13.49 2.95 -9.77
CA PRO A 107 14.07 2.08 -8.76
C PRO A 107 15.50 2.48 -8.39
N VAL A 108 15.75 2.59 -7.09
CA VAL A 108 17.06 2.94 -6.54
C VAL A 108 17.98 1.71 -6.57
N ASN A 109 19.23 1.92 -6.95
CA ASN A 109 20.28 0.92 -6.94
C ASN A 109 21.66 1.56 -6.67
N ASN A 110 22.71 0.76 -6.66
CA ASN A 110 24.07 1.23 -6.36
C ASN A 110 24.67 2.17 -7.43
N SER A 111 24.01 2.39 -8.57
CA SER A 111 24.49 3.24 -9.66
C SER A 111 23.74 4.55 -9.83
N ASN A 112 22.65 4.76 -9.06
CA ASN A 112 21.84 5.98 -9.14
C ASN A 112 21.63 6.63 -7.77
N GLN A 113 21.08 7.86 -7.77
CA GLN A 113 20.79 8.59 -6.55
C GLN A 113 19.68 7.86 -5.76
N GLY A 114 19.93 7.64 -4.45
CA GLY A 114 18.92 7.27 -3.48
C GLY A 114 18.29 8.47 -2.80
N LEU A 115 17.38 8.21 -1.86
CA LEU A 115 16.74 9.25 -1.07
C LEU A 115 17.81 10.04 -0.30
N LEU A 116 17.76 11.36 -0.39
CA LEU A 116 18.70 12.22 0.31
C LEU A 116 18.38 12.22 1.81
N LEU A 117 19.42 12.23 2.66
CA LEU A 117 19.27 12.30 4.10
C LEU A 117 18.83 13.70 4.59
N SER A 118 18.68 14.67 3.70
CA SER A 118 18.05 15.96 3.96
C SER A 118 16.52 15.92 3.84
N GLU A 119 15.95 14.85 3.29
CA GLU A 119 14.51 14.63 3.29
C GLU A 119 14.05 14.26 4.70
N PHE A 120 13.04 14.99 5.20
CA PHE A 120 12.48 14.75 6.52
C PHE A 120 11.43 13.66 6.44
N THR A 121 11.72 12.52 7.05
CA THR A 121 10.96 11.30 6.86
C THR A 121 9.88 11.08 7.91
N LEU A 122 8.98 10.17 7.65
CA LEU A 122 7.87 9.80 8.54
C LEU A 122 8.32 9.43 9.97
N PRO A 123 9.33 8.55 10.20
CA PRO A 123 9.78 8.27 11.56
C PRO A 123 10.42 9.48 12.25
N GLU A 124 11.05 10.41 11.52
CA GLU A 124 11.57 11.65 12.07
C GLU A 124 10.45 12.62 12.47
N MET A 125 9.37 12.66 11.68
CA MET A 125 8.19 13.47 11.98
C MET A 125 7.44 12.95 13.22
N LEU A 126 7.32 11.64 13.39
CA LEU A 126 6.55 11.02 14.47
C LEU A 126 7.32 11.06 15.81
N THR A 127 7.60 12.27 16.29
CA THR A 127 8.32 12.49 17.54
C THR A 127 7.65 11.80 18.73
N GLY A 128 8.44 11.05 19.51
CA GLY A 128 7.96 10.28 20.65
C GLY A 128 7.29 8.94 20.27
N TYR A 129 7.46 8.48 19.03
CA TYR A 129 7.21 7.10 18.63
C TYR A 129 8.52 6.32 18.62
N SER A 130 8.50 5.09 19.09
CA SER A 130 9.53 4.11 18.75
C SER A 130 9.31 3.68 17.28
N SER A 131 10.38 3.41 16.53
CA SER A 131 10.20 3.07 15.12
C SER A 131 11.08 1.90 14.69
N SER A 132 10.49 0.98 13.91
CA SER A 132 11.19 -0.15 13.30
C SER A 132 10.76 -0.32 11.86
N ILE A 133 11.71 -0.76 11.02
CA ILE A 133 11.42 -1.27 9.68
C ILE A 133 11.90 -2.71 9.56
N SER A 134 11.01 -3.60 9.14
CA SER A 134 11.30 -4.97 8.75
C SER A 134 11.13 -5.17 7.25
N GLY A 135 12.03 -5.94 6.62
CA GLY A 135 11.97 -6.25 5.19
C GLY A 135 12.69 -5.25 4.28
N LYS A 136 12.09 -4.91 3.14
CA LYS A 136 12.74 -4.17 2.05
C LYS A 136 12.81 -2.66 2.30
N TRP A 137 14.05 -2.09 2.23
CA TRP A 137 14.27 -0.64 2.27
C TRP A 137 14.13 0.03 0.91
N HIS A 138 15.02 -0.28 -0.03
CA HIS A 138 15.04 0.14 -1.44
C HIS A 138 15.18 1.66 -1.69
N LEU A 139 15.77 2.42 -0.77
CA LEU A 139 15.98 3.86 -0.90
C LEU A 139 17.44 4.29 -0.73
N ALA A 140 18.36 3.36 -0.44
CA ALA A 140 19.79 3.64 -0.38
C ALA A 140 20.41 3.47 -1.77
N GLY A 141 20.95 4.54 -2.33
CA GLY A 141 21.55 4.58 -3.66
C GLY A 141 23.08 4.66 -3.65
N GLN A 142 23.64 5.18 -4.74
CA GLN A 142 25.07 5.30 -4.93
C GLN A 142 25.77 6.02 -3.76
N GLY A 143 26.80 5.39 -3.21
CA GLY A 143 27.59 5.96 -2.11
C GLY A 143 26.91 5.96 -0.75
N GLN A 144 25.66 5.54 -0.64
CA GLN A 144 24.94 5.48 0.63
C GLN A 144 25.20 4.16 1.37
N SER A 145 25.29 4.24 2.70
CA SER A 145 25.65 3.08 3.51
C SER A 145 24.42 2.23 3.88
N LYS A 146 24.67 0.97 4.29
CA LYS A 146 23.64 0.07 4.84
C LYS A 146 22.99 0.57 6.14
N LYS A 147 23.51 1.67 6.73
CA LYS A 147 22.91 2.38 7.87
C LYS A 147 21.87 3.43 7.43
N HIS A 148 21.56 3.51 6.12
CA HIS A 148 20.65 4.51 5.58
C HIS A 148 19.25 4.50 6.24
N PRO A 149 18.60 3.35 6.52
CA PRO A 149 17.31 3.34 7.23
C PRO A 149 17.38 4.03 8.59
N GLY A 150 18.42 3.73 9.39
CA GLY A 150 18.62 4.37 10.69
C GLY A 150 18.94 5.87 10.58
N LYS A 151 19.66 6.28 9.52
CA LYS A 151 19.93 7.71 9.26
C LYS A 151 18.69 8.46 8.74
N SER A 152 17.67 7.74 8.29
CA SER A 152 16.35 8.25 7.92
C SER A 152 15.33 8.06 9.04
N GLY A 153 15.75 8.05 10.29
CA GLY A 153 14.92 8.12 11.48
C GLY A 153 14.43 6.82 12.09
N PHE A 154 14.63 5.64 11.44
CA PHE A 154 14.22 4.38 12.05
C PHE A 154 15.17 3.96 13.18
N GLY A 155 14.60 3.67 14.36
CA GLY A 155 15.39 3.18 15.52
C GLY A 155 15.95 1.78 15.32
N TYR A 156 15.27 0.95 14.52
CA TYR A 156 15.71 -0.39 14.18
C TYR A 156 15.40 -0.73 12.70
N HIS A 157 16.32 -1.46 12.07
CA HIS A 157 16.14 -2.00 10.72
C HIS A 157 16.64 -3.44 10.66
N ALA A 158 15.79 -4.35 10.15
CA ALA A 158 16.18 -5.71 9.80
C ALA A 158 15.52 -6.12 8.48
N GLY A 159 16.33 -6.39 7.45
CA GLY A 159 15.81 -6.77 6.14
C GLY A 159 16.80 -6.56 5.02
N SER A 160 16.31 -6.43 3.78
CA SER A 160 17.15 -6.21 2.61
C SER A 160 17.30 -4.71 2.28
N MET A 161 18.43 -4.32 1.71
CA MET A 161 18.63 -2.95 1.24
C MET A 161 17.93 -2.66 -0.10
N GLY A 162 17.58 -3.69 -0.87
CA GLY A 162 16.91 -3.59 -2.17
C GLY A 162 16.24 -4.91 -2.53
N ASN A 163 16.11 -5.18 -3.83
CA ASN A 163 15.60 -6.45 -4.33
C ASN A 163 16.52 -7.62 -3.94
N ILE A 164 15.93 -8.78 -3.66
CA ILE A 164 16.64 -10.02 -3.42
C ILE A 164 16.55 -10.93 -4.66
N SER A 165 17.58 -11.72 -4.91
CA SER A 165 17.64 -12.66 -6.03
C SER A 165 17.19 -14.08 -5.64
N ASP A 166 17.08 -14.36 -4.34
CA ASP A 166 16.64 -15.64 -3.78
C ASP A 166 15.94 -15.36 -2.44
N TYR A 167 14.76 -15.94 -2.22
CA TYR A 167 13.99 -15.78 -0.98
C TYR A 167 14.44 -16.73 0.13
N PHE A 168 15.25 -17.74 -0.20
CA PHE A 168 15.74 -18.78 0.72
C PHE A 168 17.23 -18.64 1.06
N ASN A 169 17.94 -17.75 0.34
CA ASN A 169 19.36 -17.45 0.57
C ASN A 169 19.66 -16.02 0.11
N TRP A 170 19.58 -15.07 1.04
CA TRP A 170 19.62 -13.65 0.73
C TRP A 170 20.44 -12.83 1.72
N GLN A 171 20.81 -11.60 1.33
CA GLN A 171 21.60 -10.71 2.17
C GLN A 171 20.66 -9.92 3.09
N LYS A 172 20.69 -10.22 4.38
CA LYS A 172 20.00 -9.51 5.45
C LYS A 172 20.91 -8.46 6.06
N VAL A 173 20.39 -7.28 6.28
CA VAL A 173 21.06 -6.18 6.98
C VAL A 173 20.31 -5.88 8.26
N VAL A 174 20.99 -5.93 9.40
CA VAL A 174 20.46 -5.52 10.70
C VAL A 174 21.26 -4.31 11.20
N ASN A 175 20.62 -3.15 11.27
CA ASN A 175 21.22 -1.88 11.71
C ASN A 175 22.57 -1.57 11.01
N GLY A 176 22.68 -1.91 9.73
CA GLY A 176 23.86 -1.68 8.91
C GLY A 176 24.87 -2.82 8.87
N SER A 177 24.69 -3.85 9.68
CA SER A 177 25.51 -5.09 9.66
C SER A 177 24.85 -6.11 8.72
N GLU A 178 25.62 -6.65 7.76
CA GLU A 178 25.13 -7.60 6.76
C GLU A 178 25.52 -9.02 7.10
N SER A 179 24.61 -9.94 6.86
CA SER A 179 24.83 -11.39 6.95
C SER A 179 23.95 -12.11 5.93
N THR A 180 24.28 -13.35 5.62
CA THR A 180 23.40 -14.21 4.80
C THR A 180 22.32 -14.80 5.68
N SER A 181 21.04 -14.66 5.27
CA SER A 181 19.91 -15.34 5.89
C SER A 181 19.46 -16.50 5.00
N THR A 182 19.13 -17.63 5.62
CA THR A 182 18.50 -18.79 4.98
C THR A 182 17.05 -18.98 5.45
N THR A 183 16.55 -18.10 6.32
CA THR A 183 15.13 -18.01 6.64
C THR A 183 14.39 -17.47 5.44
N TYR A 184 13.24 -18.06 5.09
CA TYR A 184 12.38 -17.57 4.02
C TYR A 184 12.08 -16.08 4.22
N ALA A 185 12.38 -15.25 3.22
CA ALA A 185 12.41 -13.79 3.38
C ALA A 185 11.07 -13.20 3.85
N THR A 186 9.94 -13.80 3.45
CA THR A 186 8.60 -13.36 3.89
C THR A 186 8.37 -13.68 5.38
N THR A 187 8.78 -14.88 5.82
CA THR A 187 8.73 -15.29 7.24
C THR A 187 9.70 -14.45 8.08
N ASP A 188 10.92 -14.24 7.63
CA ASP A 188 11.91 -13.40 8.32
C ASP A 188 11.39 -11.98 8.54
N CYS A 189 10.76 -11.39 7.51
CA CYS A 189 10.14 -10.06 7.60
C CYS A 189 9.05 -10.02 8.68
N ALA A 190 8.19 -11.03 8.74
CA ALA A 190 7.13 -11.13 9.75
C ALA A 190 7.69 -11.38 11.16
N ASP A 191 8.70 -12.25 11.29
CA ASP A 191 9.33 -12.55 12.59
C ASP A 191 9.99 -11.29 13.19
N GLU A 192 10.70 -10.50 12.38
CA GLU A 192 11.27 -9.21 12.81
C GLU A 192 10.18 -8.20 13.21
N ALA A 193 9.07 -8.16 12.45
CA ALA A 193 7.93 -7.31 12.77
C ALA A 193 7.24 -7.74 14.07
N ILE A 194 7.03 -9.04 14.28
CA ILE A 194 6.46 -9.61 15.52
C ILE A 194 7.36 -9.27 16.72
N GLN A 195 8.67 -9.50 16.58
CA GLN A 195 9.61 -9.17 17.64
C GLN A 195 9.58 -7.67 17.99
N ALA A 196 9.53 -6.79 16.98
CA ALA A 196 9.42 -5.35 17.18
C ALA A 196 8.12 -4.98 17.87
N ALA A 197 6.97 -5.51 17.43
CA ALA A 197 5.67 -5.24 18.04
C ALA A 197 5.59 -5.65 19.53
N LEU A 198 6.26 -6.73 19.90
CA LEU A 198 6.28 -7.25 21.28
C LEU A 198 7.25 -6.53 22.21
N THR A 199 8.25 -5.82 21.67
CA THR A 199 9.36 -5.27 22.47
C THR A 199 9.52 -3.77 22.42
N MET A 200 8.99 -3.11 21.39
CA MET A 200 9.10 -1.65 21.31
C MET A 200 8.22 -0.93 22.33
N PRO A 201 8.72 0.14 22.96
CA PRO A 201 7.88 1.04 23.74
C PRO A 201 6.79 1.69 22.89
N GLU A 202 5.56 1.76 23.43
CA GLU A 202 4.44 2.46 22.81
C GLU A 202 4.48 3.97 23.04
N PRO A 203 3.94 4.80 22.13
CA PRO A 203 3.44 4.41 20.82
C PRO A 203 4.57 4.07 19.85
N TRP A 204 4.33 3.16 18.91
CA TRP A 204 5.33 2.77 17.93
C TRP A 204 4.83 2.87 16.47
N LEU A 205 5.78 3.08 15.57
CA LEU A 205 5.64 2.93 14.12
C LEU A 205 6.39 1.67 13.68
N LEU A 206 5.67 0.71 13.14
CA LEU A 206 6.24 -0.49 12.53
C LEU A 206 5.96 -0.46 11.02
N TYR A 207 7.03 -0.37 10.22
CA TYR A 207 6.98 -0.40 8.77
C TYR A 207 7.43 -1.78 8.29
N THR A 208 6.48 -2.64 7.93
CA THR A 208 6.72 -4.01 7.50
C THR A 208 6.60 -4.11 5.99
N ALA A 209 7.74 -4.13 5.30
CA ALA A 209 7.82 -4.05 3.85
C ALA A 209 8.23 -5.42 3.29
N PHE A 210 7.24 -6.25 2.95
CA PHE A 210 7.48 -7.55 2.35
C PHE A 210 8.16 -7.42 0.97
N GLN A 211 8.96 -8.43 0.61
CA GLN A 211 9.46 -8.61 -0.76
C GLN A 211 8.41 -9.27 -1.65
N ALA A 212 7.49 -10.05 -1.07
CA ALA A 212 6.44 -10.77 -1.80
C ALA A 212 5.36 -9.80 -2.31
N PRO A 213 4.77 -10.09 -3.49
CA PRO A 213 5.11 -11.15 -4.43
C PRO A 213 6.15 -10.79 -5.53
N HIS A 214 7.07 -9.83 -5.29
CA HIS A 214 8.10 -9.44 -6.26
C HIS A 214 8.94 -10.65 -6.74
N ILE A 215 9.45 -10.58 -7.96
CA ILE A 215 10.36 -11.61 -8.53
C ILE A 215 11.62 -11.82 -7.68
N PRO A 216 12.22 -13.07 -7.70
CA PRO A 216 11.85 -14.22 -8.52
C PRO A 216 10.64 -14.99 -7.98
N HIS A 217 9.68 -15.30 -8.87
CA HIS A 217 8.52 -16.08 -8.46
C HIS A 217 8.93 -17.53 -8.17
N HIS A 218 8.56 -18.03 -7.01
CA HIS A 218 8.96 -19.33 -6.48
C HIS A 218 7.79 -20.01 -5.75
N VAL A 219 7.99 -21.24 -5.33
CA VAL A 219 7.06 -21.96 -4.46
C VAL A 219 7.40 -21.59 -3.01
N PRO A 220 6.48 -21.00 -2.23
CA PRO A 220 6.73 -20.74 -0.82
C PRO A 220 6.85 -22.02 -0.01
N PRO A 221 7.36 -21.97 1.24
CA PRO A 221 7.39 -23.12 2.15
C PRO A 221 5.99 -23.71 2.36
N SER A 222 5.90 -25.03 2.43
CA SER A 222 4.67 -25.72 2.79
C SER A 222 4.17 -25.28 4.17
N GLY A 223 2.85 -25.11 4.33
CA GLY A 223 2.23 -24.65 5.57
C GLY A 223 1.98 -23.14 5.65
N LEU A 224 2.46 -22.34 4.69
CA LEU A 224 2.12 -20.92 4.58
C LEU A 224 0.89 -20.69 3.67
N CYS A 225 -0.15 -21.51 3.85
CA CYS A 225 -1.37 -21.47 3.04
C CYS A 225 -2.58 -21.38 3.95
N ALA A 226 -3.13 -20.18 4.10
CA ALA A 226 -4.28 -19.93 4.97
C ALA A 226 -5.63 -20.36 4.36
N CYS A 227 -5.67 -20.73 3.08
CA CYS A 227 -6.91 -21.05 2.37
C CYS A 227 -7.22 -22.54 2.35
N PRO A 228 -8.35 -22.96 2.93
CA PRO A 228 -8.62 -24.38 3.14
C PRO A 228 -9.10 -25.14 1.89
N THR A 229 -9.49 -24.46 0.80
CA THR A 229 -10.15 -25.17 -0.34
C THR A 229 -9.64 -24.81 -1.74
N THR A 230 -8.89 -23.71 -1.92
CA THR A 230 -8.47 -23.21 -3.25
C THR A 230 -7.08 -22.60 -3.22
N SER A 231 -6.20 -23.08 -2.35
CA SER A 231 -4.87 -22.50 -2.17
C SER A 231 -3.98 -22.71 -3.40
N ASN A 232 -3.42 -21.63 -3.91
CA ASN A 232 -2.36 -21.69 -4.91
C ASN A 232 -1.06 -22.24 -4.34
N CYS A 233 -0.83 -22.12 -3.04
CA CYS A 233 0.31 -22.72 -2.36
C CYS A 233 0.31 -24.24 -2.49
N ASP A 234 -0.86 -24.90 -2.33
CA ASP A 234 -0.96 -26.36 -2.37
C ASP A 234 -0.77 -26.93 -3.77
N VAL A 235 -1.11 -26.15 -4.81
CA VAL A 235 -0.96 -26.56 -6.20
C VAL A 235 0.32 -26.03 -6.86
N ALA A 236 1.01 -25.08 -6.21
CA ALA A 236 2.26 -24.55 -6.73
C ALA A 236 3.38 -25.59 -6.63
N HIS A 237 4.10 -25.79 -7.71
CA HIS A 237 5.30 -26.62 -7.80
C HIS A 237 6.33 -25.95 -8.71
N ASN A 238 7.54 -26.48 -8.76
CA ASN A 238 8.66 -25.85 -9.46
C ASN A 238 8.39 -25.55 -10.94
N ASN A 239 7.55 -26.38 -11.61
CA ASN A 239 7.15 -26.19 -13.01
C ASN A 239 5.90 -25.33 -13.20
N SER A 240 5.26 -24.84 -12.12
CA SER A 240 4.10 -23.96 -12.20
C SER A 240 4.45 -22.65 -12.89
N SER A 241 3.43 -22.05 -13.53
CA SER A 241 3.59 -20.74 -14.20
C SER A 241 3.96 -19.63 -13.19
N PRO A 242 4.62 -18.55 -13.63
CA PRO A 242 4.88 -17.39 -12.79
C PRO A 242 3.63 -16.86 -12.07
N ALA A 243 2.47 -16.87 -12.73
CA ALA A 243 1.21 -16.40 -12.15
C ALA A 243 0.76 -17.26 -10.96
N VAL A 244 0.81 -18.59 -11.05
CA VAL A 244 0.50 -19.49 -9.93
C VAL A 244 1.47 -19.28 -8.77
N LYS A 245 2.76 -19.14 -9.06
CA LYS A 245 3.77 -18.88 -8.02
C LYS A 245 3.58 -17.53 -7.33
N ALA A 246 3.29 -16.46 -8.10
CA ALA A 246 3.03 -15.14 -7.53
C ALA A 246 1.81 -15.16 -6.60
N LYS A 247 0.73 -15.84 -7.00
CA LYS A 247 -0.45 -16.03 -6.15
C LYS A 247 -0.12 -16.80 -4.87
N ALA A 248 0.65 -17.89 -4.98
CA ALA A 248 1.11 -18.64 -3.81
C ALA A 248 1.98 -17.79 -2.88
N MET A 249 2.87 -16.94 -3.41
CA MET A 249 3.67 -16.00 -2.62
C MET A 249 2.80 -14.97 -1.90
N THR A 250 1.72 -14.49 -2.54
CA THR A 250 0.74 -13.57 -1.94
C THR A 250 -0.02 -14.25 -0.80
N GLU A 251 -0.47 -15.49 -0.99
CA GLU A 251 -1.15 -16.28 0.05
C GLU A 251 -0.23 -16.58 1.25
N ALA A 252 1.05 -16.87 0.98
CA ALA A 252 2.07 -17.04 2.03
C ALA A 252 2.31 -15.73 2.81
N MET A 253 2.34 -14.60 2.13
CA MET A 253 2.44 -13.28 2.76
C MET A 253 1.20 -12.98 3.61
N ASP A 254 0.00 -13.27 3.11
CA ASP A 254 -1.24 -13.10 3.86
C ASP A 254 -1.25 -13.94 5.16
N THR A 255 -0.73 -15.17 5.10
CA THR A 255 -0.57 -16.03 6.30
C THR A 255 0.37 -15.40 7.32
N GLU A 256 1.51 -14.85 6.89
CA GLU A 256 2.46 -14.17 7.76
C GLU A 256 1.90 -12.86 8.31
N ILE A 257 1.11 -12.13 7.54
CA ILE A 257 0.33 -10.98 8.03
C ILE A 257 -0.61 -11.43 9.15
N GLY A 258 -1.33 -12.54 8.96
CA GLY A 258 -2.20 -13.11 9.99
C GLY A 258 -1.47 -13.43 11.30
N ARG A 259 -0.24 -13.96 11.24
CA ARG A 259 0.61 -14.18 12.44
C ARG A 259 0.93 -12.86 13.16
N LEU A 260 1.30 -11.83 12.43
CA LEU A 260 1.61 -10.51 12.99
C LEU A 260 0.37 -9.86 13.62
N LEU A 261 -0.79 -9.94 12.96
CA LEU A 261 -2.04 -9.36 13.45
C LEU A 261 -2.52 -9.99 14.77
N GLN A 262 -2.12 -11.23 15.09
CA GLN A 262 -2.47 -11.91 16.34
C GLN A 262 -1.72 -11.36 17.57
N VAL A 263 -0.60 -10.67 17.38
CA VAL A 263 0.26 -10.22 18.48
C VAL A 263 0.24 -8.71 18.72
N ILE A 264 -0.28 -7.93 17.77
CA ILE A 264 -0.38 -6.47 17.94
C ILE A 264 -1.54 -6.08 18.88
N PRO A 265 -1.44 -4.95 19.60
CA PRO A 265 -2.55 -4.41 20.38
C PRO A 265 -3.80 -4.15 19.52
N PRO A 266 -5.02 -4.42 20.01
CA PRO A 266 -6.25 -4.38 19.22
C PRO A 266 -6.64 -2.96 18.73
N ASP A 267 -6.11 -1.91 19.34
CA ASP A 267 -6.33 -0.51 18.96
C ASP A 267 -5.21 0.06 18.05
N THR A 268 -4.32 -0.83 17.54
CA THR A 268 -3.33 -0.45 16.53
C THR A 268 -4.00 0.00 15.24
N LEU A 269 -3.53 1.11 14.66
CA LEU A 269 -3.88 1.48 13.29
C LEU A 269 -3.09 0.61 12.32
N VAL A 270 -3.78 -0.21 11.55
CA VAL A 270 -3.17 -1.08 10.54
C VAL A 270 -3.44 -0.51 9.16
N ILE A 271 -2.39 -0.29 8.39
CA ILE A 271 -2.43 0.17 7.00
C ILE A 271 -1.85 -0.93 6.13
N PHE A 272 -2.65 -1.52 5.25
CA PHE A 272 -2.18 -2.43 4.20
C PHE A 272 -2.17 -1.71 2.86
N MET A 273 -1.06 -1.79 2.10
CA MET A 273 -0.93 -1.13 0.79
C MET A 273 0.00 -1.92 -0.14
N GLY A 274 -0.28 -1.89 -1.46
CA GLY A 274 0.71 -2.23 -2.48
C GLY A 274 1.66 -1.05 -2.76
N ASP A 275 2.91 -1.31 -3.11
CA ASP A 275 3.85 -0.21 -3.44
C ASP A 275 3.78 0.23 -4.91
N ASN A 276 3.33 -0.63 -5.80
CA ASN A 276 2.99 -0.36 -7.20
C ASN A 276 2.12 -1.50 -7.74
N GLY A 277 1.59 -1.33 -8.93
CA GLY A 277 0.76 -2.35 -9.57
C GLY A 277 1.49 -3.65 -9.83
N THR A 278 0.72 -4.68 -10.16
CA THR A 278 1.18 -6.05 -10.41
C THR A 278 2.13 -6.12 -11.60
N SER A 279 3.16 -6.97 -11.51
CA SER A 279 4.10 -7.21 -12.61
C SER A 279 3.39 -7.71 -13.87
N ALA A 280 3.76 -7.19 -15.04
CA ALA A 280 3.19 -7.57 -16.35
C ALA A 280 3.19 -9.08 -16.64
N LYS A 281 4.07 -9.85 -16.00
CA LYS A 281 4.14 -11.31 -16.18
C LYS A 281 3.00 -12.07 -15.51
N VAL A 282 2.38 -11.46 -14.49
CA VAL A 282 1.42 -12.12 -13.60
C VAL A 282 0.13 -11.31 -13.39
N THR A 283 0.02 -10.14 -14.01
CA THR A 283 -1.20 -9.30 -14.04
C THR A 283 -2.39 -10.10 -14.52
N GLU A 284 -3.51 -9.97 -13.81
CA GLU A 284 -4.79 -10.62 -14.10
C GLU A 284 -5.69 -9.74 -14.97
N PRO A 285 -6.46 -10.35 -15.92
CA PRO A 285 -7.54 -9.62 -16.57
C PRO A 285 -8.53 -9.03 -15.54
N PRO A 286 -9.15 -7.88 -15.80
CA PRO A 286 -9.19 -7.14 -17.08
C PRO A 286 -7.99 -6.22 -17.36
N PHE A 287 -7.03 -6.12 -16.44
CA PHE A 287 -5.83 -5.33 -16.66
C PHE A 287 -4.96 -5.92 -17.79
N LYS A 288 -4.46 -5.05 -18.67
CA LYS A 288 -3.55 -5.46 -19.74
C LYS A 288 -2.11 -5.53 -19.20
N LYS A 289 -1.35 -6.50 -19.69
CA LYS A 289 0.09 -6.62 -19.37
C LYS A 289 0.89 -5.35 -19.69
N MET A 290 0.51 -4.64 -20.76
CA MET A 290 1.14 -3.37 -21.14
C MET A 290 0.71 -2.18 -20.27
N HIS A 291 -0.29 -2.36 -19.41
CA HIS A 291 -0.82 -1.36 -18.47
C HIS A 291 -0.55 -1.71 -17.01
N ALA A 292 0.45 -2.57 -16.76
CA ALA A 292 0.84 -3.09 -15.46
C ALA A 292 1.98 -2.26 -14.82
N LYS A 293 2.64 -2.79 -13.79
CA LYS A 293 3.84 -2.21 -13.14
C LYS A 293 4.79 -1.56 -14.15
N GLY A 294 5.31 -0.39 -13.82
CA GLY A 294 6.23 0.38 -14.67
C GLY A 294 5.52 1.32 -15.64
N THR A 295 4.20 1.36 -15.62
CA THR A 295 3.38 2.26 -16.45
C THR A 295 2.46 3.11 -15.58
N LEU A 296 1.98 4.22 -16.14
CA LEU A 296 1.07 5.12 -15.42
C LEU A 296 -0.42 4.83 -15.67
N TYR A 297 -0.75 3.67 -16.25
CA TYR A 297 -2.13 3.19 -16.33
C TYR A 297 -2.62 2.69 -14.96
N GLU A 298 -3.94 2.54 -14.78
CA GLU A 298 -4.54 2.10 -13.50
C GLU A 298 -3.90 0.81 -12.99
N GLY A 299 -3.63 -0.17 -13.85
CA GLY A 299 -2.94 -1.41 -13.46
C GLY A 299 -1.49 -1.23 -12.98
N GLY A 300 -0.89 -0.07 -13.22
CA GLY A 300 0.47 0.27 -12.74
C GLY A 300 0.49 1.11 -11.47
N VAL A 301 -0.54 1.93 -11.23
CA VAL A 301 -0.54 2.95 -10.17
C VAL A 301 -1.69 2.85 -9.17
N ASN A 302 -2.83 2.24 -9.52
CA ASN A 302 -3.93 2.01 -8.58
C ASN A 302 -3.65 0.73 -7.79
N VAL A 303 -3.47 0.87 -6.48
CA VAL A 303 -3.05 -0.22 -5.59
C VAL A 303 -4.06 -0.44 -4.47
N PRO A 304 -4.08 -1.63 -3.85
CA PRO A 304 -4.86 -1.82 -2.64
C PRO A 304 -4.36 -0.88 -1.54
N LEU A 305 -5.30 -0.22 -0.88
CA LEU A 305 -5.11 0.53 0.36
C LEU A 305 -6.28 0.24 1.30
N ILE A 306 -5.97 -0.35 2.44
CA ILE A 306 -6.92 -0.68 3.49
C ILE A 306 -6.39 -0.08 4.79
N ILE A 307 -7.24 0.64 5.52
CA ILE A 307 -6.89 1.18 6.84
C ILE A 307 -7.90 0.69 7.86
N ALA A 308 -7.44 0.00 8.90
CA ALA A 308 -8.28 -0.60 9.93
C ALA A 308 -7.76 -0.30 11.34
N GLY A 309 -8.60 -0.50 12.35
CA GLY A 309 -8.23 -0.29 13.77
C GLY A 309 -8.33 1.17 14.22
N ALA A 310 -7.93 1.46 15.45
CA ALA A 310 -7.89 2.78 16.08
C ALA A 310 -9.20 3.60 15.97
N GLY A 311 -10.35 2.96 15.76
CA GLY A 311 -11.64 3.64 15.61
C GLY A 311 -11.97 4.08 14.17
N THR A 312 -11.26 3.59 13.17
CA THR A 312 -11.58 3.76 11.74
C THR A 312 -12.98 3.22 11.44
N VAL A 313 -13.75 3.92 10.61
CA VAL A 313 -15.05 3.44 10.12
C VAL A 313 -14.85 2.26 9.15
N GLN A 314 -15.89 1.42 9.07
CA GLN A 314 -15.93 0.30 8.11
C GLN A 314 -16.60 0.75 6.81
N GLY A 315 -16.17 0.17 5.69
CA GLY A 315 -16.80 0.35 4.38
C GLY A 315 -15.81 0.63 3.26
N GLU A 316 -16.30 1.27 2.19
CA GLU A 316 -15.52 1.63 1.02
C GLU A 316 -15.44 3.15 0.83
N CYS A 317 -14.26 3.61 0.41
CA CYS A 317 -14.00 5.00 0.05
C CYS A 317 -13.63 5.09 -1.43
N HIS A 318 -14.44 5.81 -2.21
CA HIS A 318 -14.21 6.04 -3.64
C HIS A 318 -13.46 7.35 -3.93
N ALA A 319 -13.11 8.12 -2.91
CA ALA A 319 -12.34 9.35 -3.08
C ALA A 319 -10.93 9.07 -3.63
N LEU A 320 -10.41 10.04 -4.35
CA LEU A 320 -9.03 10.01 -4.83
C LEU A 320 -8.06 10.19 -3.66
N VAL A 321 -7.11 9.28 -3.51
CA VAL A 321 -6.06 9.34 -2.49
C VAL A 321 -4.70 8.99 -3.10
N SER A 322 -3.63 9.49 -2.50
CA SER A 322 -2.25 9.25 -2.92
C SER A 322 -1.45 8.61 -1.79
N SER A 323 -0.42 7.84 -2.12
CA SER A 323 0.53 7.32 -1.12
C SER A 323 1.18 8.43 -0.27
N THR A 324 1.31 9.65 -0.82
CA THR A 324 1.80 10.82 -0.07
C THR A 324 0.89 11.16 1.12
N ASP A 325 -0.41 10.85 1.05
CA ASP A 325 -1.42 11.25 2.04
C ASP A 325 -1.26 10.54 3.39
N LEU A 326 -0.57 9.39 3.40
CA LEU A 326 -0.27 8.68 4.64
C LEU A 326 0.63 9.50 5.57
N TYR A 327 1.53 10.33 5.03
CA TYR A 327 2.41 11.20 5.82
C TYR A 327 1.60 12.21 6.67
N ALA A 328 0.74 13.02 6.05
CA ALA A 328 -0.10 13.97 6.78
C ALA A 328 -1.12 13.27 7.68
N THR A 329 -1.65 12.12 7.25
CA THR A 329 -2.59 11.32 8.05
C THR A 329 -1.96 10.88 9.36
N LEU A 330 -0.76 10.32 9.30
CA LEU A 330 -0.05 9.85 10.50
C LEU A 330 0.44 11.01 11.36
N GLY A 331 0.80 12.16 10.76
CA GLY A 331 1.06 13.39 11.49
C GLY A 331 -0.14 13.84 12.33
N ASP A 332 -1.31 13.91 11.73
CA ASP A 332 -2.56 14.29 12.42
C ASP A 332 -2.90 13.31 13.56
N LEU A 333 -2.80 11.99 13.31
CA LEU A 333 -3.07 10.96 14.32
C LEU A 333 -2.08 11.00 15.48
N ALA A 334 -0.84 11.36 15.22
CA ALA A 334 0.21 11.55 16.22
C ALA A 334 0.16 12.92 16.91
N LEU A 335 -0.76 13.81 16.48
CA LEU A 335 -0.88 15.19 16.95
C LEU A 335 0.40 16.01 16.69
N VAL A 336 1.06 15.76 15.56
CA VAL A 336 2.27 16.47 15.11
C VAL A 336 1.93 17.25 13.84
N SER A 337 2.44 18.46 13.73
CA SER A 337 2.30 19.25 12.50
C SER A 337 3.13 18.61 11.38
N SER A 338 2.47 18.28 10.28
CA SER A 338 3.15 17.82 9.05
C SER A 338 3.27 18.98 8.07
N SER A 339 4.42 19.11 7.41
CA SER A 339 4.71 20.20 6.46
C SER A 339 4.95 19.70 5.03
N ALA A 340 4.50 18.50 4.70
CA ALA A 340 4.68 17.95 3.36
C ALA A 340 3.73 18.59 2.35
N GLU A 341 4.29 19.13 1.25
CA GLU A 341 3.55 19.95 0.27
C GLU A 341 2.50 19.15 -0.51
N ASP A 342 2.72 17.85 -0.71
CA ASP A 342 1.90 17.02 -1.59
C ASP A 342 0.97 16.06 -0.83
N SER A 343 0.95 16.17 0.50
CA SER A 343 0.21 15.27 1.39
C SER A 343 -1.07 15.89 1.90
N VAL A 344 -2.16 15.13 1.91
CA VAL A 344 -3.47 15.53 2.42
C VAL A 344 -3.99 14.48 3.39
N SER A 345 -4.31 14.86 4.62
CA SER A 345 -4.75 13.93 5.65
C SER A 345 -6.04 13.18 5.29
N LEU A 346 -6.01 11.86 5.48
CA LEU A 346 -7.15 10.95 5.30
C LEU A 346 -8.01 10.81 6.58
N VAL A 347 -7.62 11.41 7.69
CA VAL A 347 -8.37 11.35 8.98
C VAL A 347 -9.86 11.63 8.81
N PRO A 348 -10.31 12.62 8.00
CA PRO A 348 -11.74 12.81 7.78
C PRO A 348 -12.46 11.60 7.17
N TYR A 349 -11.82 10.86 6.26
CA TYR A 349 -12.40 9.62 5.69
C TYR A 349 -12.45 8.52 6.75
N LEU A 350 -11.37 8.36 7.53
CA LEU A 350 -11.31 7.38 8.62
C LEU A 350 -12.39 7.65 9.68
N ALA A 351 -12.86 8.88 9.80
CA ALA A 351 -13.95 9.30 10.67
C ALA A 351 -15.34 9.29 9.98
N GLY A 352 -15.45 8.79 8.76
CA GLY A 352 -16.70 8.63 8.03
C GLY A 352 -17.15 9.84 7.18
N SER A 353 -16.27 10.82 6.92
CA SER A 353 -16.58 11.90 5.99
C SER A 353 -16.57 11.41 4.54
N ALA A 354 -17.60 11.71 3.79
CA ALA A 354 -17.65 11.47 2.34
C ALA A 354 -17.15 12.68 1.51
N LYS A 355 -16.76 13.79 2.16
CA LYS A 355 -16.34 15.01 1.44
C LYS A 355 -14.95 14.83 0.82
N PRO A 356 -14.79 14.96 -0.51
CA PRO A 356 -13.50 14.84 -1.18
C PRO A 356 -12.43 15.78 -0.59
N ARG A 357 -11.25 15.26 -0.37
CA ARG A 357 -10.09 16.02 0.12
C ARG A 357 -9.15 16.44 -1.01
N ARG A 358 -9.17 15.70 -2.12
CA ARG A 358 -8.47 15.99 -3.36
C ARG A 358 -9.44 16.10 -4.53
N SER A 359 -9.16 16.97 -5.46
CA SER A 359 -9.83 17.02 -6.77
C SER A 359 -9.09 16.21 -7.83
N THR A 360 -7.79 15.96 -7.61
CA THR A 360 -6.93 15.22 -8.53
C THR A 360 -5.89 14.41 -7.75
N VAL A 361 -5.40 13.33 -8.36
CA VAL A 361 -4.19 12.60 -7.93
C VAL A 361 -3.17 12.60 -9.06
N PHE A 362 -1.90 12.46 -8.68
CA PHE A 362 -0.75 12.56 -9.56
C PHE A 362 0.20 11.38 -9.32
N ALA A 363 0.76 10.86 -10.40
CA ALA A 363 1.83 9.87 -10.40
C ALA A 363 2.82 10.15 -11.53
N GLU A 364 4.05 9.72 -11.37
CA GLU A 364 5.12 9.96 -12.34
C GLU A 364 6.20 8.90 -12.31
N PHE A 365 6.99 8.86 -13.36
CA PHE A 365 8.33 8.30 -13.31
C PHE A 365 9.26 9.09 -14.22
N PHE A 366 10.53 9.13 -13.88
CA PHE A 366 11.56 9.84 -14.66
C PHE A 366 12.93 9.19 -14.51
N THR A 367 13.82 9.50 -15.44
CA THR A 367 15.21 9.05 -15.40
C THR A 367 16.14 10.14 -15.92
N PRO A 368 17.35 10.28 -15.34
CA PRO A 368 17.87 9.58 -14.14
C PRO A 368 17.20 10.06 -12.85
N ASN A 369 17.43 9.34 -11.73
CA ASN A 369 17.12 9.88 -10.38
C ASN A 369 17.96 11.13 -10.14
N GLY A 370 17.43 12.07 -9.35
CA GLY A 370 18.00 13.37 -9.05
C GLY A 370 17.12 14.52 -9.52
N SER A 371 17.58 15.75 -9.28
CA SER A 371 16.94 16.94 -9.85
C SER A 371 17.11 16.99 -11.36
N GLY A 372 16.05 17.40 -12.08
CA GLY A 372 16.12 17.56 -13.55
C GLY A 372 17.30 18.40 -14.05
N PRO A 373 17.55 18.45 -15.36
CA PRO A 373 16.67 17.92 -16.40
C PRO A 373 16.72 16.40 -16.54
N TRP A 374 15.55 15.79 -16.77
CA TRP A 374 15.44 14.34 -16.99
C TRP A 374 15.47 14.00 -18.48
N THR A 375 16.03 12.85 -18.83
CA THR A 375 16.01 12.34 -20.22
C THR A 375 14.63 11.84 -20.61
N THR A 376 13.90 11.26 -19.66
CA THR A 376 12.49 10.90 -19.79
C THR A 376 11.74 11.34 -18.56
N HIS A 377 10.53 11.86 -18.75
CA HIS A 377 9.60 12.17 -17.67
C HIS A 377 8.19 11.88 -18.14
N THR A 378 7.58 10.85 -17.59
CA THR A 378 6.17 10.48 -17.81
C THR A 378 5.37 10.83 -16.56
N ARG A 379 4.25 11.50 -16.75
CA ARG A 379 3.38 12.05 -15.70
C ARG A 379 1.95 11.67 -16.00
N ALA A 380 1.21 11.30 -14.96
CA ALA A 380 -0.23 11.12 -15.05
C ALA A 380 -0.94 11.96 -14.00
N VAL A 381 -2.05 12.53 -14.38
CA VAL A 381 -3.00 13.20 -13.48
C VAL A 381 -4.41 12.75 -13.83
N ARG A 382 -5.20 12.43 -12.80
CA ARG A 382 -6.63 12.16 -12.98
C ARG A 382 -7.47 12.94 -11.98
N ASP A 383 -8.70 13.26 -12.39
CA ASP A 383 -9.80 13.57 -11.50
C ASP A 383 -10.73 12.36 -11.31
N GLU A 384 -11.93 12.57 -10.81
CA GLU A 384 -12.90 11.48 -10.58
C GLU A 384 -13.27 10.72 -11.88
N ARG A 385 -13.17 11.36 -13.04
CA ARG A 385 -13.62 10.81 -14.31
C ARG A 385 -12.51 10.65 -15.36
N PHE A 386 -11.71 11.69 -15.55
CA PHE A 386 -10.75 11.73 -16.67
C PHE A 386 -9.32 11.59 -16.20
N LYS A 387 -8.51 10.99 -17.06
CA LYS A 387 -7.07 10.80 -16.85
C LYS A 387 -6.29 11.28 -18.07
N LEU A 388 -5.20 11.99 -17.80
CA LEU A 388 -4.19 12.42 -18.76
C LEU A 388 -2.87 11.73 -18.43
N ILE A 389 -2.23 11.12 -19.45
CA ILE A 389 -0.85 10.65 -19.39
C ILE A 389 -0.04 11.47 -20.38
N ARG A 390 1.06 12.08 -19.92
CA ARG A 390 1.97 12.91 -20.71
C ARG A 390 3.41 12.42 -20.57
N SER A 391 4.07 12.18 -21.70
CA SER A 391 5.47 11.74 -21.76
C SER A 391 6.32 12.69 -22.57
N THR A 392 7.58 12.86 -22.20
CA THR A 392 8.53 13.71 -22.94
C THR A 392 8.68 13.21 -24.38
N GLY A 393 8.36 14.06 -25.36
CA GLY A 393 8.54 13.77 -26.79
C GLY A 393 7.53 12.78 -27.39
N VAL A 394 6.47 12.45 -26.66
CA VAL A 394 5.38 11.55 -27.12
C VAL A 394 4.06 12.31 -27.04
N ALA A 395 3.10 11.96 -27.91
CA ALA A 395 1.74 12.49 -27.82
C ALA A 395 1.10 12.12 -26.50
N ASP A 396 0.23 13.01 -26.00
CA ASP A 396 -0.54 12.73 -24.79
C ASP A 396 -1.51 11.56 -25.00
N GLU A 397 -1.93 10.93 -23.91
CA GLU A 397 -3.03 9.96 -23.88
C GLU A 397 -4.11 10.48 -22.93
N PHE A 398 -5.39 10.29 -23.27
CA PHE A 398 -6.51 10.80 -22.50
C PHE A 398 -7.64 9.76 -22.40
N TYR A 399 -8.10 9.48 -21.17
CA TYR A 399 -9.04 8.41 -20.88
C TYR A 399 -10.27 8.91 -20.09
N ASP A 400 -11.44 8.31 -20.35
CA ASP A 400 -12.67 8.49 -19.55
C ASP A 400 -12.86 7.27 -18.66
N LEU A 401 -12.34 7.30 -17.45
CA LEU A 401 -12.33 6.17 -16.52
C LEU A 401 -13.72 5.75 -16.01
N THR A 402 -14.76 6.60 -16.19
CA THR A 402 -16.14 6.22 -15.87
C THR A 402 -16.68 5.21 -16.89
N ASN A 403 -16.29 5.35 -18.16
CA ASN A 403 -16.75 4.49 -19.26
C ASN A 403 -15.71 3.45 -19.66
N ASP A 404 -14.47 3.65 -19.30
CA ASP A 404 -13.31 2.81 -19.63
C ASP A 404 -12.33 2.76 -18.45
N ALA A 405 -12.73 2.07 -17.37
CA ALA A 405 -11.94 1.95 -16.14
C ALA A 405 -10.57 1.27 -16.33
N PHE A 406 -10.39 0.54 -17.44
CA PHE A 406 -9.17 -0.22 -17.74
C PHE A 406 -8.38 0.36 -18.91
N GLU A 407 -8.69 1.59 -19.34
CA GLU A 407 -7.91 2.37 -20.31
C GLU A 407 -7.69 1.60 -21.64
N GLN A 408 -8.80 1.08 -22.19
CA GLN A 408 -8.79 0.30 -23.43
C GLN A 408 -8.73 1.20 -24.67
N VAL A 409 -9.27 2.44 -24.58
CA VAL A 409 -9.46 3.38 -25.69
C VAL A 409 -8.87 4.75 -25.36
N ASP A 410 -7.77 5.09 -26.00
CA ASP A 410 -7.21 6.45 -25.94
C ASP A 410 -8.09 7.42 -26.74
N LEU A 411 -8.61 8.43 -26.05
CA LEU A 411 -9.47 9.46 -26.64
C LEU A 411 -8.69 10.63 -27.24
N TYR A 412 -7.40 10.79 -26.91
CA TYR A 412 -6.60 11.95 -27.35
C TYR A 412 -6.59 12.16 -28.86
N PRO A 413 -6.43 11.13 -29.71
CA PRO A 413 -6.43 11.31 -31.15
C PRO A 413 -7.75 11.84 -31.73
N SER A 414 -8.86 11.74 -30.97
CA SER A 414 -10.20 12.13 -31.40
C SER A 414 -10.68 13.47 -30.82
N ILE A 415 -9.90 14.10 -29.92
CA ILE A 415 -10.31 15.36 -29.28
C ILE A 415 -9.55 16.56 -29.83
N GLY A 416 -10.20 17.73 -29.82
CA GLY A 416 -9.62 19.01 -30.24
C GLY A 416 -10.48 20.19 -29.80
N PRO A 417 -10.14 21.44 -30.15
CA PRO A 417 -10.79 22.66 -29.65
C PRO A 417 -12.31 22.71 -29.81
N GLY A 418 -12.90 21.91 -30.69
CA GLY A 418 -14.36 21.83 -30.89
C GLY A 418 -15.02 20.66 -30.16
N SER A 419 -14.26 19.77 -29.52
CA SER A 419 -14.77 18.60 -28.82
C SER A 419 -15.32 18.99 -27.44
N ALA A 420 -16.42 18.35 -27.02
CA ALA A 420 -16.95 18.49 -25.67
C ALA A 420 -15.96 17.99 -24.59
N LEU A 421 -15.01 17.14 -24.94
CA LEU A 421 -13.97 16.61 -24.04
C LEU A 421 -12.76 17.54 -23.91
N TRP A 422 -12.57 18.49 -24.83
CA TRP A 422 -11.42 19.38 -24.84
C TRP A 422 -11.25 20.22 -23.58
N PRO A 423 -12.30 20.80 -22.96
CA PRO A 423 -12.19 21.52 -21.69
C PRO A 423 -11.68 20.62 -20.53
N HIS A 424 -12.08 19.35 -20.50
CA HIS A 424 -11.63 18.39 -19.47
C HIS A 424 -10.16 18.05 -19.62
N TYR A 425 -9.70 17.83 -20.85
CA TYR A 425 -8.30 17.64 -21.15
C TYR A 425 -7.47 18.86 -20.73
N LEU A 426 -7.87 20.08 -21.13
CA LEU A 426 -7.16 21.32 -20.75
C LEU A 426 -7.09 21.54 -19.25
N ARG A 427 -8.13 21.15 -18.51
CA ARG A 427 -8.13 21.22 -17.05
C ARG A 427 -7.07 20.34 -16.43
N LEU A 428 -6.89 19.10 -16.92
CA LEU A 428 -5.83 18.20 -16.44
C LEU A 428 -4.43 18.69 -16.86
N VAL A 429 -4.28 19.27 -18.05
CA VAL A 429 -3.05 19.95 -18.44
C VAL A 429 -2.72 21.10 -17.47
N ALA A 430 -3.72 21.91 -17.09
CA ALA A 430 -3.52 22.99 -16.11
C ALA A 430 -3.09 22.49 -14.73
N GLU A 431 -3.58 21.32 -14.29
CA GLU A 431 -3.11 20.71 -13.03
C GLU A 431 -1.62 20.30 -13.10
N LEU A 432 -1.14 19.74 -14.22
CA LEU A 432 0.30 19.45 -14.42
C LEU A 432 1.13 20.74 -14.38
N VAL A 433 0.66 21.81 -15.02
CA VAL A 433 1.33 23.14 -15.00
C VAL A 433 1.39 23.70 -13.57
N LYS A 434 0.32 23.59 -12.82
CA LYS A 434 0.24 24.03 -11.41
C LYS A 434 1.22 23.28 -10.51
N LEU A 435 1.45 21.99 -10.77
CA LEU A 435 2.48 21.20 -10.07
C LEU A 435 3.91 21.60 -10.47
N GLY A 436 4.09 22.38 -11.52
CA GLY A 436 5.41 22.74 -12.06
C GLY A 436 6.05 21.66 -12.94
N VAL A 437 5.25 20.72 -13.42
CA VAL A 437 5.68 19.59 -14.26
C VAL A 437 4.91 19.51 -15.58
N GLY A 438 4.30 20.60 -16.01
CA GLY A 438 3.46 20.74 -17.19
C GLY A 438 4.17 20.56 -18.54
#